data_9dd215e39df7aab84c12675657b73192
#
_entry.id   9dd215e39df7aab84c12675657b73192
#
_cell.length_a   1.000
_cell.length_b   1.000
_cell.length_c   1.000
_cell.angle_alpha   90.00
_cell.angle_beta   90.00
_cell.angle_gamma   90.00
#
_symmetry.space_group_name_H-M   'P 1'
#
loop_
_entity.id
_entity.type
_entity.pdbx_description
1 polymer ?
#
loop_
_entity_poly.entity_id
_entity_poly.type
_entity_poly.pdbx_seq_one_letter_code
_entity_poly.pdbx_strand_id
1 'polypeptide(L)'
;MSQDSQHGKWTISDSEDEDNIIPPTPQKDSNKPSIKPDLERKPDTITTFFKQEPKLSPKRNEDNHSVKEPSAPSMGSEARKATHVNQTIPVKYESNPSPSVKRKRETEEAGWNLSSSDDETPPPAPKKEPKKSDVNPKKKTEDKRPSSPHGTSYYKEEPADFFETNLLSMNDMYRFYLNKVTGIPKKFNTGALHIKEILSPMFGTLKESVQFNYCFDIPWMVEQYPPEFRDKPVILVHGEKRESKARLIEQAKPYPHIRFCQAKLDIAFGTHHTKMMLLWYEEGFRVIILTSNLIRADWYQKTQGMWMSPLYPRLPEGSPGTAGESPTNFKSDLLEYLEAYRAPELAECIDRIKQHDLSETRVYLIGSTPGRYQGPAMEKWGHLRLRKLLSEHTKPVQNEERWHVLGQFSSIGSMGLDKTKWLAAEFQRTLTTLGKAGKSLASPETQMLLVYPSVENVRTSLEGYPAGGSLPYSIQTAQKQLWLHSYFHGWHADVTGRSNAMPHIKTYMRVSPDFTQLAWFLVTSANLSKAAWGALEKNNTQIMVRSYELGVLYLPSAFNMSTFPVEKNVFPASSSSKCFPVPFDLPPQHYSSKEQPWIWNIPYTQAPDTHGNVWVPS
;
A
#
# COMPACT_ATOMS: atom_id res chain seq x y z
N MET A 1 -32.76 17.40 3.33
CA MET A 1 -31.80 16.91 4.33
C MET A 1 -30.49 16.76 3.60
N SER A 2 -29.55 17.61 3.91
CA SER A 2 -28.26 17.73 3.23
C SER A 2 -27.39 16.51 3.58
N GLN A 3 -27.09 15.69 2.60
CA GLN A 3 -25.98 14.75 2.69
C GLN A 3 -24.71 15.56 2.46
N ASP A 4 -24.12 16.01 3.55
CA ASP A 4 -22.79 16.59 3.53
C ASP A 4 -21.79 15.55 3.01
N SER A 5 -21.05 15.97 2.02
CA SER A 5 -19.98 15.20 1.38
C SER A 5 -19.02 14.64 2.42
N GLN A 6 -19.07 13.33 2.63
CA GLN A 6 -18.20 12.61 3.57
C GLN A 6 -16.72 12.54 3.12
N HIS A 7 -16.34 13.22 2.03
CA HIS A 7 -14.99 13.19 1.48
C HIS A 7 -13.94 13.97 2.29
N GLY A 8 -14.33 14.73 3.32
CA GLY A 8 -13.42 15.59 4.08
C GLY A 8 -12.98 15.07 5.45
N LYS A 9 -13.39 13.89 5.90
CA LYS A 9 -13.16 13.45 7.30
C LYS A 9 -12.41 12.13 7.48
N TRP A 10 -11.79 11.63 6.44
CA TRP A 10 -10.91 10.48 6.57
C TRP A 10 -9.49 10.96 6.89
N THR A 11 -9.29 11.44 8.09
CA THR A 11 -7.94 11.67 8.62
C THR A 11 -7.27 10.31 8.80
N ILE A 12 -6.46 9.93 7.82
CA ILE A 12 -5.34 9.03 8.09
C ILE A 12 -4.51 9.83 9.10
N SER A 13 -4.43 9.36 10.33
CA SER A 13 -3.57 9.96 11.32
C SER A 13 -2.17 10.02 10.74
N ASP A 14 -1.68 11.23 10.46
CA ASP A 14 -0.28 11.50 10.12
C ASP A 14 0.56 11.17 11.36
N SER A 15 1.04 9.96 11.41
CA SER A 15 1.56 9.31 12.59
C SER A 15 3.04 9.06 12.52
N GLU A 16 3.78 9.95 11.91
CA GLU A 16 5.17 9.67 11.58
C GLU A 16 6.19 10.63 12.20
N ASP A 17 5.82 11.40 13.24
CA ASP A 17 6.73 12.34 13.91
C ASP A 17 7.56 11.74 15.07
N GLU A 18 7.66 10.40 15.19
CA GLU A 18 8.38 9.77 16.32
C GLU A 18 9.87 9.46 16.11
N ASP A 19 10.52 9.94 15.06
CA ASP A 19 11.97 9.73 14.91
C ASP A 19 12.85 10.58 15.87
N ASN A 20 12.27 11.35 16.81
CA ASN A 20 12.98 12.26 17.71
C ASN A 20 12.65 12.12 19.22
N ILE A 21 12.32 10.93 19.71
CA ILE A 21 12.28 10.73 21.16
C ILE A 21 13.63 10.17 21.61
N ILE A 22 14.49 11.07 22.12
CA ILE A 22 15.64 10.71 22.94
C ILE A 22 15.09 10.18 24.27
N PRO A 23 15.41 8.95 24.70
CA PRO A 23 14.97 8.45 25.99
C PRO A 23 15.61 9.29 27.11
N PRO A 24 14.86 9.67 28.16
CA PRO A 24 15.42 10.42 29.27
C PRO A 24 16.47 9.60 29.98
N THR A 25 17.64 10.21 30.19
CA THR A 25 18.74 9.70 31.02
C THR A 25 18.23 9.48 32.44
N PRO A 26 18.51 8.37 33.12
CA PRO A 26 18.09 8.17 34.49
C PRO A 26 18.83 9.12 35.42
N GLN A 27 18.10 9.97 36.10
CA GLN A 27 18.62 10.78 37.22
C GLN A 27 19.06 9.87 38.36
N LYS A 28 20.29 10.09 38.82
CA LYS A 28 20.84 9.48 40.03
C LYS A 28 20.18 10.12 41.23
N ASP A 29 19.36 9.38 41.95
CA ASP A 29 18.99 9.71 43.31
C ASP A 29 20.02 9.12 44.29
N SER A 30 20.67 10.05 45.00
CA SER A 30 21.54 9.78 46.10
C SER A 30 20.71 9.63 47.38
N ASN A 31 20.66 8.42 47.98
CA ASN A 31 20.64 8.25 49.43
C ASN A 31 20.94 6.79 49.82
N LYS A 32 22.03 6.68 50.57
CA LYS A 32 22.53 5.45 51.22
C LYS A 32 21.73 5.13 52.50
N PRO A 33 21.79 3.90 53.10
CA PRO A 33 23.06 3.44 53.70
C PRO A 33 23.41 1.94 53.49
N SER A 34 24.70 1.77 53.72
CA SER A 34 25.57 0.61 53.73
C SER A 34 25.22 -0.54 54.68
N ILE A 35 25.46 -1.79 54.23
CA ILE A 35 26.03 -2.89 55.06
C ILE A 35 26.84 -3.82 54.15
N LYS A 36 28.10 -4.02 54.48
CA LYS A 36 29.01 -5.11 54.08
C LYS A 36 29.27 -5.97 55.30
N PRO A 37 30.03 -7.07 55.31
CA PRO A 37 30.52 -8.02 54.28
C PRO A 37 30.36 -9.52 54.69
N ASP A 38 30.81 -10.46 53.83
CA ASP A 38 31.78 -11.53 54.10
C ASP A 38 31.70 -12.64 53.06
N LEU A 39 32.74 -12.86 52.37
CA LEU A 39 33.87 -13.80 52.37
C LEU A 39 33.61 -15.23 51.86
N GLU A 40 34.45 -15.56 50.87
CA GLU A 40 35.12 -16.82 50.53
C GLU A 40 34.38 -17.90 49.75
N ARG A 41 34.84 -18.31 48.59
CA ARG A 41 36.00 -19.16 48.20
C ARG A 41 36.11 -19.38 46.67
N LYS A 42 37.33 -19.23 46.18
CA LYS A 42 37.91 -19.88 44.99
C LYS A 42 38.61 -21.16 45.47
N PRO A 43 39.27 -22.01 44.62
CA PRO A 43 39.50 -22.09 43.18
C PRO A 43 39.41 -23.53 42.61
N ASP A 44 39.71 -23.74 41.33
CA ASP A 44 40.72 -24.60 40.67
C ASP A 44 40.38 -24.73 39.16
N THR A 45 41.13 -24.16 38.30
CA THR A 45 42.36 -24.48 37.58
C THR A 45 42.38 -25.83 36.86
N ILE A 46 42.69 -25.84 35.55
CA ILE A 46 43.69 -26.59 34.77
C ILE A 46 43.41 -26.40 33.27
N THR A 47 44.18 -25.65 32.57
CA THR A 47 45.41 -25.85 31.76
C THR A 47 45.19 -26.12 30.28
N THR A 48 45.50 -25.12 29.49
CA THR A 48 46.43 -24.99 28.33
C THR A 48 46.66 -26.16 27.39
N PHE A 49 46.63 -25.89 26.08
CA PHE A 49 47.81 -26.10 25.19
C PHE A 49 47.73 -25.26 23.89
N PHE A 50 48.81 -24.55 23.62
CA PHE A 50 49.41 -23.91 22.47
C PHE A 50 49.46 -24.81 21.22
N LYS A 51 49.53 -24.35 19.94
CA LYS A 51 50.52 -23.54 19.24
C LYS A 51 50.25 -23.52 17.72
N GLN A 52 50.42 -22.38 17.12
CA GLN A 52 51.30 -21.91 16.04
C GLN A 52 51.02 -22.29 14.58
N GLU A 53 50.94 -21.19 13.80
CA GLU A 53 51.22 -21.12 12.34
C GLU A 53 52.64 -21.59 11.98
N PRO A 54 52.90 -21.88 10.65
CA PRO A 54 53.79 -20.96 9.96
C PRO A 54 53.39 -20.61 8.51
N LYS A 55 53.85 -19.41 8.12
CA LYS A 55 54.01 -18.88 6.76
C LYS A 55 55.04 -19.66 5.99
N LEU A 56 54.91 -19.72 4.63
CA LEU A 56 56.02 -19.54 3.66
C LEU A 56 55.51 -19.54 2.21
N SER A 57 55.78 -18.45 1.48
CA SER A 57 55.90 -18.34 0.01
C SER A 57 57.40 -18.50 -0.36
N PRO A 58 57.86 -18.40 -1.59
CA PRO A 58 57.33 -18.70 -2.94
C PRO A 58 58.35 -19.56 -3.78
N LYS A 59 57.98 -20.03 -5.00
CA LYS A 59 58.97 -20.21 -6.09
C LYS A 59 58.32 -20.28 -7.47
N ARG A 60 58.94 -19.48 -8.37
CA ARG A 60 58.83 -19.45 -9.83
C ARG A 60 59.18 -20.80 -10.45
N ASN A 61 58.65 -21.06 -11.64
CA ASN A 61 59.46 -21.37 -12.85
C ASN A 61 58.62 -21.12 -14.12
N GLU A 62 59.34 -20.55 -15.04
CA GLU A 62 59.17 -20.20 -16.43
C GLU A 62 58.96 -21.44 -17.29
N ASP A 63 58.22 -21.29 -18.42
CA ASP A 63 58.74 -21.51 -19.76
C ASP A 63 57.71 -21.19 -20.84
N ASN A 64 58.04 -20.19 -21.63
CA ASN A 64 58.09 -19.99 -23.08
C ASN A 64 57.16 -20.86 -23.97
N HIS A 65 56.31 -20.21 -24.80
CA HIS A 65 56.53 -20.11 -26.23
C HIS A 65 55.63 -19.04 -26.91
N SER A 66 56.35 -18.19 -27.64
CA SER A 66 55.98 -17.14 -28.56
C SER A 66 55.17 -17.65 -29.77
N VAL A 67 54.38 -16.77 -30.38
CA VAL A 67 54.43 -16.35 -31.79
C VAL A 67 53.37 -15.28 -32.13
N LYS A 68 53.93 -14.06 -32.45
CA LYS A 68 53.63 -13.07 -33.50
C LYS A 68 52.17 -12.56 -33.77
N GLU A 69 52.07 -11.22 -33.59
CA GLU A 69 51.33 -10.27 -34.42
C GLU A 69 51.72 -10.27 -35.90
N PRO A 70 50.90 -9.67 -36.79
CA PRO A 70 51.26 -8.33 -37.24
C PRO A 70 50.12 -7.33 -37.48
N SER A 71 50.38 -6.11 -37.02
CA SER A 71 50.44 -4.78 -37.70
C SER A 71 49.25 -4.26 -38.51
N ALA A 72 48.93 -3.04 -38.13
CA ALA A 72 48.07 -2.05 -38.79
C ALA A 72 48.65 -1.53 -40.13
N PRO A 73 47.86 -0.74 -40.88
CA PRO A 73 48.36 0.59 -41.13
C PRO A 73 47.36 1.75 -40.95
N SER A 74 47.99 2.87 -40.67
CA SER A 74 47.52 4.24 -40.48
C SER A 74 47.17 4.95 -41.78
N MET A 75 46.33 5.99 -41.66
CA MET A 75 46.38 7.35 -42.25
C MET A 75 45.01 7.99 -42.08
N GLY A 76 44.81 9.23 -41.74
CA GLY A 76 45.59 10.42 -41.64
C GLY A 76 44.62 11.60 -41.41
N SER A 77 45.03 12.47 -40.55
CA SER A 77 44.80 13.89 -40.33
C SER A 77 43.64 14.62 -41.01
N GLU A 78 42.85 15.40 -40.21
CA GLU A 78 42.98 16.86 -40.27
C GLU A 78 42.26 17.55 -39.07
N ALA A 79 43.01 18.47 -38.51
CA ALA A 79 42.62 19.32 -37.39
C ALA A 79 41.79 20.52 -37.85
N ARG A 80 40.75 20.89 -37.08
CA ARG A 80 40.34 22.29 -36.95
C ARG A 80 40.07 22.66 -35.52
N LYS A 81 40.88 23.55 -34.99
CA LYS A 81 40.75 24.28 -33.75
C LYS A 81 39.54 25.24 -33.84
N ALA A 82 38.75 25.28 -32.77
CA ALA A 82 38.00 26.48 -32.42
C ALA A 82 37.97 26.64 -30.91
N THR A 83 38.62 27.66 -30.48
CA THR A 83 38.68 28.25 -29.15
C THR A 83 37.32 28.76 -28.74
N HIS A 84 36.88 28.48 -27.51
CA HIS A 84 35.88 29.33 -26.86
C HIS A 84 36.09 29.53 -25.37
N VAL A 85 36.08 30.78 -25.10
CA VAL A 85 36.24 31.55 -23.90
C VAL A 85 35.18 31.23 -22.83
N ASN A 86 35.68 30.94 -21.63
CA ASN A 86 34.92 30.98 -20.37
C ASN A 86 34.58 32.43 -20.00
N GLN A 87 33.31 32.70 -19.73
CA GLN A 87 32.92 33.85 -18.91
C GLN A 87 31.99 33.37 -17.80
N THR A 88 32.54 33.26 -16.62
CA THR A 88 31.87 33.20 -15.32
C THR A 88 31.57 34.62 -14.87
N ILE A 89 30.33 34.92 -14.56
CA ILE A 89 29.91 36.16 -13.88
C ILE A 89 29.41 35.74 -12.47
N PRO A 90 30.02 36.24 -11.39
CA PRO A 90 29.52 36.06 -10.06
C PRO A 90 28.54 37.17 -9.71
N VAL A 91 27.33 36.81 -9.26
CA VAL A 91 26.39 37.75 -8.66
C VAL A 91 26.67 37.86 -7.18
N LYS A 92 27.15 39.01 -6.75
CA LYS A 92 27.27 39.44 -5.36
C LYS A 92 25.89 39.84 -4.83
N TYR A 93 25.52 39.31 -3.70
CA TYR A 93 24.46 39.88 -2.86
C TYR A 93 25.08 40.90 -1.91
N GLU A 94 24.71 42.14 -2.06
CA GLU A 94 24.96 43.20 -1.09
C GLU A 94 23.85 43.23 -0.07
N SER A 95 24.25 43.19 1.19
CA SER A 95 23.44 43.44 2.37
C SER A 95 23.40 44.92 2.68
N ASN A 96 22.23 45.49 2.91
CA ASN A 96 22.10 46.79 3.58
C ASN A 96 21.09 46.74 4.73
N PRO A 97 21.36 47.43 5.84
CA PRO A 97 20.71 47.19 7.12
C PRO A 97 19.63 48.23 7.47
N SER A 98 18.65 47.71 8.21
CA SER A 98 17.81 48.30 9.29
C SER A 98 17.21 49.72 9.16
N PRO A 99 16.05 49.96 9.81
CA PRO A 99 16.10 50.32 11.24
C PRO A 99 15.05 49.64 12.14
N SER A 100 15.49 49.47 13.35
CA SER A 100 14.77 48.99 14.53
C SER A 100 13.62 49.90 14.96
N VAL A 101 12.41 49.30 15.13
CA VAL A 101 11.38 49.89 16.01
C VAL A 101 10.94 48.84 16.99
N LYS A 102 11.27 49.07 18.26
CA LYS A 102 10.78 48.35 19.43
C LYS A 102 9.27 48.56 19.57
N ARG A 103 8.49 47.45 19.61
CA ARG A 103 7.20 47.43 20.29
C ARG A 103 7.04 46.16 21.10
N LYS A 104 6.44 46.36 22.25
CA LYS A 104 6.26 45.48 23.40
C LYS A 104 5.60 44.15 23.05
N ARG A 105 6.11 43.10 23.67
CA ARG A 105 5.46 41.81 23.89
C ARG A 105 4.19 41.98 24.71
N GLU A 106 3.10 41.44 24.26
CA GLU A 106 2.03 40.88 25.06
C GLU A 106 1.87 39.42 24.66
N THR A 107 2.06 38.56 25.62
CA THR A 107 1.97 37.12 25.56
C THR A 107 0.51 36.73 25.74
N GLU A 108 -0.06 36.00 24.79
CA GLU A 108 -1.16 35.09 25.08
C GLU A 108 -0.74 33.67 24.63
N GLU A 109 -0.41 32.89 25.64
CA GLU A 109 -0.24 31.44 25.53
C GLU A 109 -1.62 30.79 25.48
N ALA A 110 -1.92 30.08 24.41
CA ALA A 110 -2.96 29.05 24.40
C ALA A 110 -2.29 27.69 24.29
N GLY A 111 -1.92 27.15 25.44
CA GLY A 111 -1.41 25.79 25.57
C GLY A 111 -2.52 24.76 25.46
N TRP A 112 -2.31 23.74 24.65
CA TRP A 112 -3.11 22.53 24.64
C TRP A 112 -2.48 21.50 25.58
N ASN A 113 -3.03 21.39 26.79
CA ASN A 113 -2.69 20.35 27.74
C ASN A 113 -3.57 19.12 27.50
N LEU A 114 -2.94 18.00 27.18
CA LEU A 114 -3.51 16.67 27.35
C LEU A 114 -3.30 16.24 28.80
N SER A 115 -4.37 16.14 29.57
CA SER A 115 -4.38 15.48 30.87
C SER A 115 -5.41 14.36 30.87
N SER A 116 -4.96 13.21 31.29
CA SER A 116 -5.72 12.00 31.58
C SER A 116 -6.39 12.11 32.94
N SER A 117 -7.44 11.33 33.10
CA SER A 117 -8.00 10.70 34.29
C SER A 117 -9.22 11.33 34.98
N ASP A 118 -10.20 10.45 35.11
CA ASP A 118 -11.09 10.13 36.22
C ASP A 118 -12.28 11.03 36.56
N ASP A 119 -13.43 10.34 36.54
CA ASP A 119 -14.65 10.46 37.34
C ASP A 119 -14.89 11.73 38.15
N GLU A 120 -15.96 12.44 37.81
CA GLU A 120 -16.99 12.89 38.74
C GLU A 120 -18.14 13.58 37.99
N THR A 121 -19.36 13.22 38.41
CA THR A 121 -20.63 13.76 37.92
C THR A 121 -20.91 15.18 38.45
N PRO A 122 -21.40 16.14 37.65
CA PRO A 122 -21.92 17.40 38.15
C PRO A 122 -23.47 17.39 38.30
N PRO A 123 -24.00 18.19 39.23
CA PRO A 123 -25.42 18.26 39.56
C PRO A 123 -26.24 19.12 38.59
N PRO A 124 -27.59 19.03 38.59
CA PRO A 124 -28.44 19.58 37.55
C PRO A 124 -28.77 21.06 37.75
N ALA A 125 -28.78 21.81 36.65
CA ALA A 125 -29.21 23.21 36.61
C ALA A 125 -30.73 23.33 36.23
N PRO A 126 -31.42 24.41 36.65
CA PRO A 126 -32.87 24.45 36.74
C PRO A 126 -33.59 24.82 35.45
N LYS A 127 -34.80 24.25 35.32
CA LYS A 127 -35.80 24.46 34.28
C LYS A 127 -36.29 25.91 34.22
N LYS A 128 -36.47 26.43 32.99
CA LYS A 128 -37.39 27.52 32.71
C LYS A 128 -38.38 27.07 31.63
N GLU A 129 -39.67 27.16 31.96
CA GLU A 129 -40.81 26.84 31.14
C GLU A 129 -41.22 27.97 30.15
N PRO A 130 -42.10 27.69 29.18
CA PRO A 130 -42.26 28.48 27.98
C PRO A 130 -43.43 29.47 28.06
N LYS A 131 -43.32 30.57 27.33
CA LYS A 131 -44.48 31.44 27.04
C LYS A 131 -45.00 31.17 25.61
N LYS A 132 -46.27 30.78 25.55
CA LYS A 132 -47.12 30.76 24.36
C LYS A 132 -47.43 32.17 23.88
N SER A 133 -47.49 32.37 22.58
CA SER A 133 -48.37 33.34 21.96
C SER A 133 -48.76 32.86 20.55
N ASP A 134 -50.05 32.70 20.37
CA ASP A 134 -50.79 32.49 19.14
C ASP A 134 -50.60 33.66 18.19
N VAL A 135 -50.63 33.42 16.88
CA VAL A 135 -51.43 34.09 15.87
C VAL A 135 -51.28 33.43 14.49
N ASN A 136 -52.38 33.34 13.83
CA ASN A 136 -52.88 32.65 12.66
C ASN A 136 -52.41 33.22 11.30
N PRO A 137 -52.71 32.59 10.16
CA PRO A 137 -51.86 32.50 8.96
C PRO A 137 -52.19 33.54 7.86
N LYS A 138 -51.18 33.93 7.10
CA LYS A 138 -51.38 34.60 5.79
C LYS A 138 -50.47 34.05 4.70
N LYS A 139 -51.17 33.60 3.67
CA LYS A 139 -50.87 33.46 2.24
C LYS A 139 -49.41 33.56 1.74
N LYS A 140 -49.09 32.52 0.97
CA LYS A 140 -48.00 32.33 0.01
C LYS A 140 -47.71 33.53 -0.88
N THR A 141 -46.47 33.89 -0.98
CA THR A 141 -45.83 34.38 -2.20
C THR A 141 -44.55 33.57 -2.41
N GLU A 142 -44.46 32.95 -3.57
CA GLU A 142 -43.30 32.20 -4.00
C GLU A 142 -42.14 33.15 -4.31
N ASP A 143 -41.16 33.19 -3.44
CA ASP A 143 -39.84 33.78 -3.73
C ASP A 143 -38.97 32.69 -4.33
N LYS A 144 -38.78 32.78 -5.64
CA LYS A 144 -37.76 32.03 -6.39
C LYS A 144 -36.37 32.54 -5.98
N ARG A 145 -35.72 31.88 -5.04
CA ARG A 145 -34.29 31.99 -4.88
C ARG A 145 -33.61 31.07 -5.91
N PRO A 146 -32.57 31.51 -6.58
CA PRO A 146 -31.85 30.66 -7.53
C PRO A 146 -31.17 29.52 -6.76
N SER A 147 -31.55 28.29 -7.11
CA SER A 147 -30.89 27.07 -6.65
C SER A 147 -29.43 27.12 -7.08
N SER A 148 -28.52 27.07 -6.14
CA SER A 148 -27.09 26.87 -6.40
C SER A 148 -26.89 25.52 -7.12
N PRO A 149 -26.12 25.47 -8.21
CA PRO A 149 -25.88 24.25 -8.96
C PRO A 149 -24.65 23.53 -8.44
N HIS A 150 -24.66 23.06 -7.19
CA HIS A 150 -23.55 22.23 -6.69
C HIS A 150 -24.09 21.16 -5.78
N GLY A 151 -24.21 19.98 -6.32
CA GLY A 151 -24.47 18.78 -5.54
C GLY A 151 -24.86 17.58 -6.38
N THR A 152 -23.97 16.60 -6.48
CA THR A 152 -24.31 15.19 -6.64
C THR A 152 -24.61 14.62 -8.02
N SER A 153 -24.27 15.27 -9.12
CA SER A 153 -24.48 14.69 -10.46
C SER A 153 -23.42 13.67 -10.90
N TYR A 154 -22.24 13.66 -10.29
CA TYR A 154 -21.09 12.88 -10.77
C TYR A 154 -21.21 11.37 -10.54
N TYR A 155 -22.11 10.90 -9.70
CA TYR A 155 -22.24 9.50 -9.31
C TYR A 155 -23.53 8.82 -9.76
N LYS A 156 -24.30 9.44 -10.64
CA LYS A 156 -25.66 8.94 -10.99
C LYS A 156 -25.68 7.87 -12.08
N GLU A 157 -24.62 7.78 -12.89
CA GLU A 157 -24.61 6.79 -13.97
C GLU A 157 -23.87 5.54 -13.53
N GLU A 158 -24.61 4.47 -13.30
CA GLU A 158 -24.03 3.14 -13.26
C GLU A 158 -23.56 2.79 -14.67
N PRO A 159 -22.34 2.22 -14.85
CA PRO A 159 -21.93 1.76 -16.16
C PRO A 159 -22.99 0.80 -16.71
N ALA A 160 -23.47 1.05 -17.92
CA ALA A 160 -24.47 0.23 -18.58
C ALA A 160 -24.05 -1.23 -18.78
N ASP A 161 -22.77 -1.55 -18.51
CA ASP A 161 -22.07 -2.76 -18.89
C ASP A 161 -21.79 -3.72 -17.74
N PHE A 162 -22.47 -3.60 -16.60
CA PHE A 162 -22.14 -4.40 -15.40
C PHE A 162 -22.24 -5.92 -15.62
N PHE A 163 -23.05 -6.40 -16.53
CA PHE A 163 -23.30 -7.83 -16.72
C PHE A 163 -22.86 -8.38 -18.10
N GLU A 164 -22.09 -7.62 -18.85
CA GLU A 164 -21.55 -8.09 -20.13
C GLU A 164 -20.22 -8.87 -20.01
N THR A 165 -19.84 -9.28 -18.80
CA THR A 165 -18.60 -10.03 -18.61
C THR A 165 -18.75 -11.42 -19.21
N ASN A 166 -17.96 -11.70 -20.23
CA ASN A 166 -17.87 -13.03 -20.77
C ASN A 166 -17.07 -13.92 -19.79
N LEU A 167 -17.76 -14.78 -19.04
CA LEU A 167 -17.16 -15.72 -18.08
C LEU A 167 -16.05 -16.58 -18.70
N LEU A 168 -16.10 -16.82 -20.02
CA LEU A 168 -15.05 -17.56 -20.73
C LEU A 168 -13.71 -16.81 -20.76
N SER A 169 -13.72 -15.47 -20.66
CA SER A 169 -12.50 -14.67 -20.54
C SER A 169 -11.89 -14.70 -19.14
N MET A 170 -12.60 -15.22 -18.14
CA MET A 170 -12.16 -15.28 -16.76
C MET A 170 -11.27 -16.49 -16.41
N ASN A 171 -11.01 -17.38 -17.35
CA ASN A 171 -9.99 -18.41 -17.25
C ASN A 171 -8.58 -17.84 -17.52
N ASP A 172 -8.36 -16.59 -17.12
CA ASP A 172 -7.04 -16.00 -17.16
C ASP A 172 -6.08 -16.78 -16.23
N MET A 173 -4.94 -17.12 -16.80
CA MET A 173 -3.85 -17.83 -16.11
C MET A 173 -3.48 -17.17 -14.77
N TYR A 174 -3.50 -15.84 -14.73
CA TYR A 174 -3.06 -15.06 -13.57
C TYR A 174 -4.18 -14.74 -12.59
N ARG A 175 -5.44 -14.80 -13.00
CA ARG A 175 -6.61 -14.40 -12.19
C ARG A 175 -6.46 -13.01 -11.58
N PHE A 176 -5.76 -12.13 -12.29
CA PHE A 176 -5.58 -10.73 -11.95
C PHE A 176 -6.50 -9.88 -12.81
N TYR A 177 -7.34 -9.08 -12.14
CA TYR A 177 -8.37 -8.27 -12.79
C TYR A 177 -8.29 -6.83 -12.32
N LEU A 178 -8.64 -5.89 -13.19
CA LEU A 178 -8.91 -4.50 -12.82
C LEU A 178 -10.42 -4.34 -12.53
N ASN A 179 -10.78 -3.27 -11.81
CA ASN A 179 -12.19 -2.90 -11.67
C ASN A 179 -12.73 -2.27 -12.95
N LYS A 180 -14.05 -2.35 -13.16
CA LYS A 180 -14.74 -1.53 -14.17
C LYS A 180 -14.72 -0.05 -13.71
N VAL A 181 -14.44 0.85 -14.65
CA VAL A 181 -14.36 2.29 -14.41
C VAL A 181 -15.41 3.01 -15.23
N THR A 182 -16.17 3.89 -14.59
CA THR A 182 -17.14 4.77 -15.26
C THR A 182 -16.41 5.96 -15.91
N GLY A 183 -16.77 6.29 -17.14
CA GLY A 183 -16.20 7.44 -17.85
C GLY A 183 -15.01 7.10 -18.76
N ILE A 184 -14.64 5.82 -18.88
CA ILE A 184 -13.67 5.35 -19.89
C ILE A 184 -14.36 4.60 -21.04
N PRO A 185 -13.74 4.51 -22.23
CA PRO A 185 -14.30 3.73 -23.32
C PRO A 185 -14.56 2.28 -22.94
N LYS A 186 -15.72 1.74 -23.32
CA LYS A 186 -16.22 0.39 -23.00
C LYS A 186 -15.18 -0.72 -23.23
N LYS A 187 -14.41 -0.65 -24.32
CA LYS A 187 -13.38 -1.64 -24.66
C LYS A 187 -12.34 -1.85 -23.52
N PHE A 188 -12.08 -0.84 -22.72
CA PHE A 188 -11.13 -0.93 -21.60
C PHE A 188 -11.75 -1.50 -20.32
N ASN A 189 -13.06 -1.70 -20.29
CA ASN A 189 -13.76 -2.40 -19.23
C ASN A 189 -13.98 -3.90 -19.57
N THR A 190 -13.61 -4.34 -20.79
CA THR A 190 -13.65 -5.76 -21.16
C THR A 190 -12.68 -6.55 -20.28
N GLY A 191 -13.15 -7.63 -19.63
CA GLY A 191 -12.36 -8.44 -18.70
C GLY A 191 -12.12 -7.79 -17.33
N ALA A 192 -12.62 -6.57 -17.09
CA ALA A 192 -12.65 -5.95 -15.77
C ALA A 192 -13.90 -6.38 -14.97
N LEU A 193 -13.85 -6.27 -13.65
CA LEU A 193 -14.91 -6.71 -12.74
C LEU A 193 -15.44 -5.56 -11.89
N HIS A 194 -16.76 -5.55 -11.70
CA HIS A 194 -17.40 -4.70 -10.69
C HIS A 194 -17.83 -5.53 -9.46
N ILE A 195 -17.95 -4.91 -8.30
CA ILE A 195 -18.37 -5.59 -7.07
C ILE A 195 -19.73 -6.29 -7.22
N LYS A 196 -20.67 -5.71 -7.96
CA LYS A 196 -21.98 -6.32 -8.24
C LYS A 196 -21.87 -7.66 -9.00
N GLU A 197 -20.89 -7.76 -9.91
CA GLU A 197 -20.63 -9.02 -10.63
C GLU A 197 -20.01 -10.05 -9.68
N ILE A 198 -19.03 -9.63 -8.86
CA ILE A 198 -18.36 -10.49 -7.89
C ILE A 198 -19.35 -11.13 -6.91
N LEU A 199 -20.34 -10.35 -6.47
CA LEU A 199 -21.35 -10.78 -5.51
C LEU A 199 -22.60 -11.40 -6.17
N SER A 200 -22.65 -11.47 -7.50
CA SER A 200 -23.80 -12.00 -8.24
C SER A 200 -23.83 -13.54 -8.27
N PRO A 201 -24.97 -14.15 -8.62
CA PRO A 201 -25.10 -15.61 -8.81
C PRO A 201 -24.19 -16.17 -9.91
N MET A 202 -23.58 -15.32 -10.74
CA MET A 202 -22.61 -15.67 -11.77
C MET A 202 -21.40 -16.46 -11.21
N PHE A 203 -21.05 -16.23 -9.94
CA PHE A 203 -19.92 -16.88 -9.28
C PHE A 203 -20.32 -18.01 -8.32
N GLY A 204 -21.60 -18.26 -8.15
CA GLY A 204 -22.16 -19.31 -7.29
C GLY A 204 -23.30 -18.81 -6.40
N THR A 205 -23.93 -19.75 -5.69
CA THR A 205 -25.04 -19.50 -4.76
C THR A 205 -24.50 -19.09 -3.40
N LEU A 206 -24.39 -17.77 -3.17
CA LEU A 206 -23.76 -17.23 -1.96
C LEU A 206 -24.53 -17.59 -0.69
N LYS A 207 -23.84 -18.15 0.30
CA LYS A 207 -24.37 -18.50 1.62
C LYS A 207 -23.97 -17.51 2.71
N GLU A 208 -22.72 -17.03 2.68
CA GLU A 208 -22.14 -16.16 3.69
C GLU A 208 -20.90 -15.47 3.12
N SER A 209 -20.57 -14.30 3.66
CA SER A 209 -19.34 -13.60 3.31
C SER A 209 -18.63 -12.99 4.52
N VAL A 210 -17.31 -12.88 4.44
CA VAL A 210 -16.51 -12.08 5.38
C VAL A 210 -15.77 -11.01 4.59
N GLN A 211 -15.98 -9.77 4.99
CA GLN A 211 -15.45 -8.58 4.32
C GLN A 211 -14.40 -7.91 5.20
N PHE A 212 -13.13 -8.03 4.82
CA PHE A 212 -12.03 -7.31 5.45
C PHE A 212 -11.84 -6.00 4.72
N ASN A 213 -11.94 -4.88 5.42
CA ASN A 213 -11.68 -3.60 4.77
C ASN A 213 -11.24 -2.51 5.76
N TYR A 214 -10.72 -1.41 5.20
CA TYR A 214 -10.35 -0.21 5.93
C TYR A 214 -11.54 0.76 6.07
N CYS A 215 -12.28 0.99 4.97
CA CYS A 215 -13.44 1.87 4.93
C CYS A 215 -14.68 1.15 4.43
N PHE A 216 -15.82 1.42 5.05
CA PHE A 216 -17.12 0.86 4.70
C PHE A 216 -18.18 1.96 4.56
N ASP A 217 -18.95 1.91 3.49
CA ASP A 217 -20.28 2.48 3.37
C ASP A 217 -21.25 1.29 3.38
N ILE A 218 -21.80 0.98 4.55
CA ILE A 218 -22.59 -0.25 4.75
C ILE A 218 -23.88 -0.23 3.91
N PRO A 219 -24.67 0.84 3.84
CA PRO A 219 -25.84 0.90 2.97
C PRO A 219 -25.47 0.62 1.51
N TRP A 220 -24.49 1.33 0.98
CA TRP A 220 -24.01 1.11 -0.37
C TRP A 220 -23.49 -0.31 -0.59
N MET A 221 -22.72 -0.86 0.34
CA MET A 221 -22.19 -2.21 0.27
C MET A 221 -23.31 -3.26 0.17
N VAL A 222 -24.36 -3.14 0.98
CA VAL A 222 -25.51 -4.07 0.96
C VAL A 222 -26.25 -3.99 -0.36
N GLU A 223 -26.38 -2.81 -0.98
CA GLU A 223 -26.96 -2.63 -2.30
C GLU A 223 -26.18 -3.34 -3.42
N GLN A 224 -24.88 -3.66 -3.20
CA GLN A 224 -24.08 -4.40 -4.21
C GLN A 224 -24.44 -5.89 -4.24
N TYR A 225 -24.99 -6.45 -3.18
CA TYR A 225 -25.53 -7.81 -3.21
C TYR A 225 -26.84 -7.84 -3.98
N PRO A 226 -27.05 -8.85 -4.84
CA PRO A 226 -28.35 -9.02 -5.48
C PRO A 226 -29.42 -9.30 -4.43
N PRO A 227 -30.71 -9.01 -4.73
CA PRO A 227 -31.80 -9.12 -3.75
C PRO A 227 -31.82 -10.44 -2.99
N GLU A 228 -31.55 -11.57 -3.67
CA GLU A 228 -31.55 -12.93 -3.12
C GLU A 228 -30.39 -13.21 -2.14
N PHE A 229 -29.35 -12.36 -2.12
CA PHE A 229 -28.19 -12.52 -1.23
C PHE A 229 -28.07 -11.43 -0.19
N ARG A 230 -28.95 -10.42 -0.19
CA ARG A 230 -28.86 -9.25 0.73
C ARG A 230 -28.99 -9.61 2.20
N ASP A 231 -29.73 -10.66 2.52
CA ASP A 231 -29.96 -11.10 3.89
C ASP A 231 -29.01 -12.21 4.36
N LYS A 232 -28.06 -12.59 3.51
CA LYS A 232 -27.07 -13.61 3.88
C LYS A 232 -26.12 -13.07 4.95
N PRO A 233 -25.66 -13.92 5.88
CA PRO A 233 -24.74 -13.51 6.94
C PRO A 233 -23.48 -12.83 6.40
N VAL A 234 -23.12 -11.69 7.00
CA VAL A 234 -21.90 -10.94 6.67
C VAL A 234 -21.12 -10.65 7.95
N ILE A 235 -19.82 -10.94 7.94
CA ILE A 235 -18.91 -10.47 9.00
C ILE A 235 -18.06 -9.33 8.42
N LEU A 236 -18.08 -8.15 9.07
CA LEU A 236 -17.21 -7.03 8.72
C LEU A 236 -16.00 -6.99 9.65
N VAL A 237 -14.82 -7.21 9.08
CA VAL A 237 -13.54 -7.11 9.81
C VAL A 237 -12.95 -5.72 9.58
N HIS A 238 -12.83 -4.94 10.67
CA HIS A 238 -12.52 -3.51 10.62
C HIS A 238 -11.52 -3.10 11.70
N GLY A 239 -10.87 -1.95 11.50
CA GLY A 239 -9.97 -1.34 12.49
C GLY A 239 -10.54 -0.14 13.24
N GLU A 240 -11.82 0.21 13.01
CA GLU A 240 -12.45 1.42 13.51
C GLU A 240 -12.52 1.46 15.04
N LYS A 241 -12.26 2.64 15.61
CA LYS A 241 -12.25 2.90 17.06
C LYS A 241 -13.14 4.11 17.39
N ARG A 242 -13.56 4.24 18.65
CA ARG A 242 -14.29 5.39 19.18
C ARG A 242 -15.49 5.78 18.29
N GLU A 243 -15.56 7.05 17.87
CA GLU A 243 -16.65 7.59 17.07
C GLU A 243 -16.81 6.91 15.70
N SER A 244 -15.70 6.58 15.03
CA SER A 244 -15.77 5.88 13.74
C SER A 244 -16.41 4.51 13.89
N LYS A 245 -16.11 3.77 14.97
CA LYS A 245 -16.79 2.51 15.30
C LYS A 245 -18.27 2.72 15.59
N ALA A 246 -18.62 3.76 16.35
CA ALA A 246 -20.02 4.08 16.64
C ALA A 246 -20.81 4.39 15.36
N ARG A 247 -20.22 5.17 14.43
CA ARG A 247 -20.83 5.45 13.12
C ARG A 247 -20.99 4.18 12.28
N LEU A 248 -20.02 3.29 12.29
CA LEU A 248 -20.08 2.02 11.56
C LEU A 248 -21.24 1.14 12.10
N ILE A 249 -21.37 1.03 13.42
CA ILE A 249 -22.46 0.30 14.08
C ILE A 249 -23.82 0.94 13.75
N GLU A 250 -23.90 2.27 13.76
CA GLU A 250 -25.13 2.99 13.41
C GLU A 250 -25.59 2.69 11.98
N GLN A 251 -24.68 2.69 11.01
CA GLN A 251 -24.97 2.32 9.62
C GLN A 251 -25.48 0.89 9.49
N ALA A 252 -25.08 -0.02 10.37
CA ALA A 252 -25.48 -1.43 10.30
C ALA A 252 -26.83 -1.72 10.97
N LYS A 253 -27.40 -0.82 11.75
CA LYS A 253 -28.68 -1.05 12.45
C LYS A 253 -29.82 -1.59 11.58
N PRO A 254 -30.01 -1.15 10.32
CA PRO A 254 -31.03 -1.71 9.43
C PRO A 254 -30.74 -3.16 8.97
N TYR A 255 -29.53 -3.68 9.20
CA TYR A 255 -29.03 -4.94 8.63
C TYR A 255 -28.65 -5.94 9.73
N PRO A 256 -29.60 -6.64 10.36
CA PRO A 256 -29.36 -7.51 11.52
C PRO A 256 -28.50 -8.75 11.21
N HIS A 257 -28.32 -9.09 9.94
CA HIS A 257 -27.46 -10.17 9.46
C HIS A 257 -25.95 -9.80 9.44
N ILE A 258 -25.60 -8.52 9.70
CA ILE A 258 -24.20 -8.05 9.74
C ILE A 258 -23.65 -8.19 11.16
N ARG A 259 -22.54 -8.88 11.27
CA ARG A 259 -21.72 -9.02 12.50
C ARG A 259 -20.38 -8.30 12.32
N PHE A 260 -19.76 -7.91 13.42
CA PHE A 260 -18.49 -7.19 13.41
C PHE A 260 -17.39 -8.00 14.06
N CYS A 261 -16.20 -7.93 13.47
CA CYS A 261 -14.94 -8.39 14.04
C CYS A 261 -13.96 -7.21 14.06
N GLN A 262 -13.57 -6.76 15.25
CA GLN A 262 -12.64 -5.64 15.38
C GLN A 262 -11.19 -6.14 15.44
N ALA A 263 -10.38 -5.76 14.46
CA ALA A 263 -8.95 -6.04 14.44
C ALA A 263 -8.22 -5.30 15.58
N LYS A 264 -7.31 -6.01 16.27
CA LYS A 264 -6.50 -5.42 17.34
C LYS A 264 -5.37 -4.58 16.76
N LEU A 265 -5.29 -3.32 17.16
CA LEU A 265 -4.28 -2.35 16.73
C LEU A 265 -3.60 -1.79 17.99
N ASP A 266 -2.68 -2.60 18.55
CA ASP A 266 -2.01 -2.31 19.83
C ASP A 266 -0.76 -1.43 19.65
N ILE A 267 -0.27 -1.28 18.41
CA ILE A 267 0.85 -0.40 18.09
C ILE A 267 0.29 0.93 17.61
N ALA A 268 0.82 2.02 18.16
CA ALA A 268 0.43 3.37 17.77
C ALA A 268 0.55 3.55 16.25
N PHE A 269 -0.43 4.27 15.67
CA PHE A 269 -0.47 4.59 14.25
C PHE A 269 -0.61 3.38 13.30
N GLY A 270 -0.94 2.22 13.83
CA GLY A 270 -1.30 1.07 13.00
C GLY A 270 -2.73 1.18 12.45
N THR A 271 -2.94 0.67 11.25
CA THR A 271 -4.24 0.62 10.56
C THR A 271 -4.61 -0.81 10.20
N HIS A 272 -5.92 -1.08 10.12
CA HIS A 272 -6.42 -2.29 9.47
C HIS A 272 -6.66 -1.96 8.00
N HIS A 273 -5.64 -2.18 7.18
CA HIS A 273 -5.68 -1.77 5.77
C HIS A 273 -5.89 -2.92 4.79
N THR A 274 -6.05 -4.13 5.29
CA THR A 274 -6.37 -5.33 4.51
C THR A 274 -7.69 -5.17 3.77
N LYS A 275 -7.73 -5.59 2.52
CA LYS A 275 -8.92 -5.69 1.72
C LYS A 275 -9.01 -7.09 1.14
N MET A 276 -9.96 -7.87 1.66
CA MET A 276 -10.18 -9.25 1.29
C MET A 276 -11.65 -9.61 1.43
N MET A 277 -12.15 -10.42 0.51
CA MET A 277 -13.45 -11.06 0.62
C MET A 277 -13.26 -12.57 0.74
N LEU A 278 -13.91 -13.17 1.71
CA LEU A 278 -14.07 -14.61 1.84
C LEU A 278 -15.53 -14.92 1.52
N LEU A 279 -15.77 -15.68 0.46
CA LEU A 279 -17.10 -15.92 -0.08
C LEU A 279 -17.40 -17.43 -0.06
N TRP A 280 -18.36 -17.85 0.75
CA TRP A 280 -18.84 -19.23 0.79
C TRP A 280 -20.10 -19.37 -0.05
N TYR A 281 -20.05 -20.32 -0.97
CA TYR A 281 -21.14 -20.70 -1.87
C TYR A 281 -21.64 -22.12 -1.53
N GLU A 282 -22.78 -22.51 -2.09
CA GLU A 282 -23.19 -23.93 -2.06
C GLU A 282 -22.15 -24.82 -2.73
N GLU A 283 -21.55 -24.32 -3.80
CA GLU A 283 -20.63 -25.03 -4.68
C GLU A 283 -19.19 -25.06 -4.17
N GLY A 284 -18.83 -24.23 -3.18
CA GLY A 284 -17.46 -24.13 -2.66
C GLY A 284 -17.12 -22.79 -2.02
N PHE A 285 -15.85 -22.41 -2.09
CA PHE A 285 -15.30 -21.25 -1.41
C PHE A 285 -14.40 -20.43 -2.35
N ARG A 286 -14.43 -19.10 -2.23
CA ARG A 286 -13.50 -18.20 -2.93
C ARG A 286 -12.84 -17.21 -1.99
N VAL A 287 -11.62 -16.83 -2.34
CA VAL A 287 -10.87 -15.74 -1.74
C VAL A 287 -10.64 -14.67 -2.81
N ILE A 288 -10.93 -13.43 -2.47
CA ILE A 288 -10.61 -12.27 -3.32
C ILE A 288 -9.74 -11.33 -2.51
N ILE A 289 -8.56 -11.01 -3.01
CA ILE A 289 -7.64 -10.04 -2.41
C ILE A 289 -7.57 -8.85 -3.36
N LEU A 290 -7.90 -7.66 -2.85
CA LEU A 290 -8.14 -6.50 -3.68
C LEU A 290 -7.58 -5.21 -3.05
N THR A 291 -7.67 -4.10 -3.80
CA THR A 291 -7.18 -2.80 -3.34
C THR A 291 -8.29 -1.80 -3.03
N SER A 292 -9.55 -2.08 -3.43
CA SER A 292 -10.70 -1.20 -3.24
C SER A 292 -11.19 -1.19 -1.79
N ASN A 293 -11.51 -0.02 -1.26
CA ASN A 293 -12.38 0.06 -0.09
C ASN A 293 -13.83 -0.31 -0.45
N LEU A 294 -14.65 -0.62 0.54
CA LEU A 294 -16.08 -0.89 0.36
C LEU A 294 -16.89 0.40 0.46
N ILE A 295 -16.53 1.35 -0.40
CA ILE A 295 -17.17 2.64 -0.60
C ILE A 295 -17.35 2.90 -2.10
N ARG A 296 -18.42 3.62 -2.47
CA ARG A 296 -18.76 3.87 -3.87
C ARG A 296 -17.59 4.48 -4.68
N ALA A 297 -16.93 5.51 -4.15
CA ALA A 297 -15.86 6.23 -4.85
C ALA A 297 -14.70 5.33 -5.32
N ASP A 298 -14.39 4.26 -4.58
CA ASP A 298 -13.28 3.36 -4.91
C ASP A 298 -13.60 2.40 -6.08
N TRP A 299 -14.88 2.17 -6.39
CA TRP A 299 -15.30 1.21 -7.39
C TRP A 299 -15.70 1.81 -8.74
N TYR A 300 -15.92 3.12 -8.82
CA TYR A 300 -16.48 3.74 -10.02
C TYR A 300 -15.47 4.49 -10.87
N GLN A 301 -14.60 5.31 -10.27
CA GLN A 301 -13.75 6.21 -11.04
C GLN A 301 -12.25 6.11 -10.72
N LYS A 302 -11.85 5.15 -9.87
CA LYS A 302 -10.44 4.87 -9.54
C LYS A 302 -9.98 3.59 -10.20
N THR A 303 -8.68 3.49 -10.43
CA THR A 303 -8.04 2.25 -10.86
C THR A 303 -7.73 1.39 -9.65
N GLN A 304 -8.31 0.19 -9.64
CA GLN A 304 -8.11 -0.84 -8.61
C GLN A 304 -7.67 -2.14 -9.23
N GLY A 305 -7.02 -2.99 -8.44
CA GLY A 305 -6.64 -4.34 -8.83
C GLY A 305 -7.15 -5.38 -7.85
N MET A 306 -7.38 -6.58 -8.35
CA MET A 306 -7.80 -7.71 -7.54
C MET A 306 -7.28 -9.03 -8.08
N TRP A 307 -6.99 -9.93 -7.18
CA TRP A 307 -6.81 -11.34 -7.46
C TRP A 307 -8.04 -12.10 -6.97
N MET A 308 -8.58 -12.96 -7.83
CA MET A 308 -9.70 -13.83 -7.49
C MET A 308 -9.28 -15.29 -7.60
N SER A 309 -9.45 -16.04 -6.52
CA SER A 309 -9.12 -17.47 -6.51
C SER A 309 -9.97 -18.28 -7.48
N PRO A 310 -9.54 -19.51 -7.82
CA PRO A 310 -10.47 -20.54 -8.30
C PRO A 310 -11.64 -20.72 -7.31
N LEU A 311 -12.70 -21.37 -7.74
CA LEU A 311 -13.68 -21.92 -6.81
C LEU A 311 -13.04 -23.15 -6.14
N TYR A 312 -12.85 -23.09 -4.84
CA TYR A 312 -12.26 -24.16 -4.05
C TYR A 312 -13.35 -25.15 -3.64
N PRO A 313 -13.31 -26.39 -4.12
CA PRO A 313 -14.28 -27.39 -3.73
C PRO A 313 -14.08 -27.83 -2.28
N ARG A 314 -15.11 -28.36 -1.69
CA ARG A 314 -15.01 -28.98 -0.36
C ARG A 314 -14.23 -30.30 -0.47
N LEU A 315 -13.31 -30.50 0.48
CA LEU A 315 -12.61 -31.78 0.62
C LEU A 315 -13.57 -32.89 1.06
N PRO A 316 -13.29 -34.14 0.70
CA PRO A 316 -14.00 -35.28 1.25
C PRO A 316 -13.97 -35.28 2.78
N GLU A 317 -15.03 -35.78 3.40
CA GLU A 317 -15.11 -35.92 4.86
C GLU A 317 -13.98 -36.84 5.39
N GLY A 318 -13.38 -36.45 6.52
CA GLY A 318 -12.23 -37.15 7.08
C GLY A 318 -10.88 -36.87 6.41
N SER A 319 -10.81 -35.94 5.46
CA SER A 319 -9.52 -35.54 4.87
C SER A 319 -8.55 -34.99 5.92
N PRO A 320 -7.23 -35.31 5.83
CA PRO A 320 -6.23 -34.78 6.74
C PRO A 320 -6.24 -33.24 6.74
N GLY A 321 -5.90 -32.59 7.86
CA GLY A 321 -5.86 -31.12 7.97
C GLY A 321 -4.89 -30.43 7.00
N THR A 322 -3.90 -31.18 6.47
CA THR A 322 -2.96 -30.70 5.45
C THR A 322 -3.46 -30.92 4.01
N ALA A 323 -4.60 -31.58 3.82
CA ALA A 323 -5.16 -31.82 2.49
C ALA A 323 -5.56 -30.50 1.81
N GLY A 324 -5.46 -30.48 0.49
CA GLY A 324 -5.82 -29.32 -0.32
C GLY A 324 -4.86 -28.13 -0.19
N GLU A 325 -3.61 -28.35 0.23
CA GLU A 325 -2.58 -27.33 0.24
C GLU A 325 -2.09 -27.05 -1.19
N SER A 326 -1.79 -25.81 -1.47
CA SER A 326 -1.25 -25.38 -2.76
C SER A 326 0.27 -25.52 -2.84
N PRO A 327 0.86 -25.60 -4.04
CA PRO A 327 2.32 -25.59 -4.21
C PRO A 327 2.99 -24.32 -3.67
N THR A 328 2.22 -23.28 -3.39
CA THR A 328 2.69 -21.99 -2.87
C THR A 328 2.47 -21.83 -1.37
N ASN A 329 2.00 -22.86 -0.67
CA ASN A 329 1.58 -22.84 0.74
C ASN A 329 0.48 -21.80 1.05
N PHE A 330 -0.35 -21.47 0.06
CA PHE A 330 -1.35 -20.40 0.19
C PHE A 330 -2.39 -20.69 1.27
N LYS A 331 -2.83 -21.95 1.41
CA LYS A 331 -3.81 -22.36 2.43
C LYS A 331 -3.25 -22.13 3.83
N SER A 332 -2.06 -22.66 4.11
CA SER A 332 -1.37 -22.49 5.40
C SER A 332 -1.09 -21.02 5.71
N ASP A 333 -0.61 -20.25 4.74
CA ASP A 333 -0.33 -18.83 4.90
C ASP A 333 -1.63 -18.02 5.18
N LEU A 334 -2.74 -18.36 4.51
CA LEU A 334 -4.04 -17.72 4.75
C LEU A 334 -4.56 -18.04 6.16
N LEU A 335 -4.46 -19.29 6.59
CA LEU A 335 -4.86 -19.69 7.93
C LEU A 335 -4.00 -18.97 8.98
N GLU A 336 -2.66 -18.94 8.83
CA GLU A 336 -1.77 -18.21 9.74
C GLU A 336 -2.10 -16.70 9.79
N TYR A 337 -2.43 -16.10 8.64
CA TYR A 337 -2.84 -14.71 8.58
C TYR A 337 -4.14 -14.44 9.35
N LEU A 338 -5.15 -15.29 9.20
CA LEU A 338 -6.42 -15.18 9.94
C LEU A 338 -6.25 -15.45 11.44
N GLU A 339 -5.43 -16.42 11.81
CA GLU A 339 -5.10 -16.74 13.21
C GLU A 339 -4.37 -15.57 13.91
N ALA A 340 -3.60 -14.76 13.17
CA ALA A 340 -2.91 -13.60 13.71
C ALA A 340 -3.85 -12.50 14.23
N TYR A 341 -5.11 -12.47 13.78
CA TYR A 341 -6.14 -11.56 14.32
C TYR A 341 -6.51 -11.93 15.77
N ARG A 342 -6.35 -13.19 16.17
CA ARG A 342 -6.74 -13.70 17.49
C ARG A 342 -8.19 -13.33 17.85
N ALA A 343 -9.07 -13.42 16.86
CA ALA A 343 -10.47 -13.00 16.92
C ALA A 343 -11.37 -14.25 16.93
N PRO A 344 -12.15 -14.48 18.00
CA PRO A 344 -13.08 -15.60 18.07
C PRO A 344 -14.09 -15.62 16.91
N GLU A 345 -14.46 -14.46 16.42
CA GLU A 345 -15.39 -14.28 15.30
C GLU A 345 -14.91 -14.90 13.99
N LEU A 346 -13.59 -15.15 13.86
CA LEU A 346 -12.99 -15.78 12.69
C LEU A 346 -12.73 -17.28 12.86
N ALA A 347 -12.97 -17.85 14.05
CA ALA A 347 -12.66 -19.26 14.33
C ALA A 347 -13.40 -20.22 13.39
N GLU A 348 -14.70 -20.02 13.20
CA GLU A 348 -15.52 -20.81 12.27
C GLU A 348 -15.02 -20.69 10.83
N CYS A 349 -14.64 -19.49 10.39
CA CYS A 349 -14.08 -19.27 9.07
C CYS A 349 -12.78 -20.06 8.86
N ILE A 350 -11.89 -20.04 9.85
CA ILE A 350 -10.62 -20.78 9.83
C ILE A 350 -10.89 -22.28 9.69
N ASP A 351 -11.82 -22.83 10.47
CA ASP A 351 -12.14 -24.27 10.43
C ASP A 351 -12.82 -24.68 9.12
N ARG A 352 -13.64 -23.81 8.55
CA ARG A 352 -14.25 -24.03 7.23
C ARG A 352 -13.22 -23.99 6.11
N ILE A 353 -12.24 -23.06 6.13
CA ILE A 353 -11.16 -23.01 5.13
C ILE A 353 -10.35 -24.32 5.13
N LYS A 354 -10.07 -24.90 6.31
CA LYS A 354 -9.38 -26.19 6.42
C LYS A 354 -10.08 -27.32 5.64
N GLN A 355 -11.40 -27.22 5.46
CA GLN A 355 -12.23 -28.21 4.77
C GLN A 355 -12.29 -28.02 3.25
N HIS A 356 -11.55 -27.06 2.66
CA HIS A 356 -11.56 -26.80 1.22
C HIS A 356 -10.20 -27.11 0.57
N ASP A 357 -10.26 -27.48 -0.70
CA ASP A 357 -9.10 -27.78 -1.54
C ASP A 357 -8.61 -26.52 -2.26
N LEU A 358 -7.47 -25.97 -1.81
CA LEU A 358 -6.84 -24.79 -2.37
C LEU A 358 -5.65 -25.13 -3.31
N SER A 359 -5.48 -26.41 -3.68
CA SER A 359 -4.32 -26.93 -4.42
C SER A 359 -4.09 -26.27 -5.79
N GLU A 360 -5.11 -25.68 -6.40
CA GLU A 360 -4.99 -24.97 -7.67
C GLU A 360 -4.37 -23.58 -7.56
N THR A 361 -4.13 -23.06 -6.36
CA THR A 361 -3.57 -21.70 -6.18
C THR A 361 -2.12 -21.66 -6.64
N ARG A 362 -1.77 -20.60 -7.38
CA ARG A 362 -0.42 -20.38 -7.95
C ARG A 362 0.22 -19.07 -7.49
N VAL A 363 -0.39 -18.33 -6.59
CA VAL A 363 0.14 -17.10 -6.02
C VAL A 363 0.61 -17.33 -4.58
N TYR A 364 1.57 -16.54 -4.13
CA TYR A 364 2.05 -16.54 -2.75
C TYR A 364 1.39 -15.41 -1.97
N LEU A 365 1.04 -15.66 -0.71
CA LEU A 365 0.43 -14.65 0.16
C LEU A 365 1.52 -13.80 0.82
N ILE A 366 1.36 -12.48 0.74
CA ILE A 366 2.18 -11.48 1.44
C ILE A 366 1.29 -10.74 2.41
N GLY A 367 1.42 -11.05 3.69
CA GLY A 367 0.69 -10.38 4.76
C GLY A 367 1.59 -9.47 5.59
N SER A 368 0.98 -8.50 6.24
CA SER A 368 1.53 -7.72 7.35
C SER A 368 0.55 -7.79 8.52
N THR A 369 1.06 -8.01 9.71
CA THR A 369 0.26 -7.97 10.95
C THR A 369 0.98 -7.16 12.01
N PRO A 370 0.26 -6.36 12.82
CA PRO A 370 0.90 -5.53 13.85
C PRO A 370 1.66 -6.38 14.86
N GLY A 371 2.93 -6.03 15.08
CA GLY A 371 3.76 -6.75 16.04
C GLY A 371 5.23 -6.38 15.96
N ARG A 372 5.97 -6.90 16.93
CA ARG A 372 7.43 -6.90 16.95
C ARG A 372 7.91 -8.35 16.90
N TYR A 373 8.55 -8.72 15.81
CA TYR A 373 8.91 -10.09 15.50
C TYR A 373 10.42 -10.27 15.55
N GLN A 374 10.87 -11.37 16.16
CA GLN A 374 12.29 -11.72 16.35
C GLN A 374 12.57 -13.14 15.86
N GLY A 375 13.85 -13.42 15.59
CA GLY A 375 14.29 -14.73 15.12
C GLY A 375 13.55 -15.16 13.83
N PRO A 376 13.15 -16.42 13.69
CA PRO A 376 12.46 -16.93 12.50
C PRO A 376 11.12 -16.21 12.22
N ALA A 377 10.49 -15.64 13.25
CA ALA A 377 9.23 -14.91 13.08
C ALA A 377 9.39 -13.58 12.32
N MET A 378 10.61 -13.05 12.19
CA MET A 378 10.87 -11.84 11.40
C MET A 378 10.49 -11.99 9.93
N GLU A 379 10.58 -13.21 9.39
CA GLU A 379 10.31 -13.52 7.98
C GLU A 379 8.85 -13.92 7.71
N LYS A 380 7.97 -13.83 8.71
CA LYS A 380 6.55 -14.16 8.54
C LYS A 380 5.75 -13.05 7.87
N TRP A 381 6.14 -11.77 8.07
CA TRP A 381 5.34 -10.60 7.69
C TRP A 381 6.16 -9.51 7.00
N GLY A 382 5.45 -8.65 6.27
CA GLY A 382 6.01 -7.45 5.68
C GLY A 382 7.08 -7.70 4.63
N HIS A 383 8.06 -6.79 4.54
CA HIS A 383 9.07 -6.86 3.50
C HIS A 383 10.04 -8.05 3.67
N LEU A 384 10.26 -8.54 4.90
CA LEU A 384 11.11 -9.72 5.09
C LEU A 384 10.42 -11.01 4.62
N ARG A 385 9.09 -11.12 4.72
CA ARG A 385 8.33 -12.20 4.08
C ARG A 385 8.50 -12.17 2.57
N LEU A 386 8.37 -11.00 1.95
CA LEU A 386 8.61 -10.83 0.52
C LEU A 386 10.04 -11.26 0.15
N ARG A 387 11.05 -10.80 0.91
CA ARG A 387 12.46 -11.16 0.70
C ARG A 387 12.68 -12.67 0.77
N LYS A 388 12.10 -13.34 1.76
CA LYS A 388 12.18 -14.80 1.92
C LYS A 388 11.66 -15.52 0.67
N LEU A 389 10.45 -15.20 0.23
CA LEU A 389 9.85 -15.83 -0.94
C LEU A 389 10.65 -15.57 -2.23
N LEU A 390 11.13 -14.33 -2.42
CA LEU A 390 12.01 -14.01 -3.55
C LEU A 390 13.32 -14.79 -3.49
N SER A 391 13.91 -14.96 -2.31
CA SER A 391 15.12 -15.77 -2.13
C SER A 391 14.92 -17.25 -2.40
N GLU A 392 13.78 -17.81 -1.98
CA GLU A 392 13.54 -19.26 -2.04
C GLU A 392 12.98 -19.70 -3.39
N HIS A 393 12.16 -18.87 -4.05
CA HIS A 393 11.35 -19.29 -5.20
C HIS A 393 11.68 -18.56 -6.52
N THR A 394 12.63 -17.61 -6.53
CA THR A 394 13.14 -17.03 -7.77
C THR A 394 14.54 -17.51 -8.09
N LYS A 395 14.97 -17.24 -9.32
CA LYS A 395 16.33 -17.47 -9.78
C LYS A 395 16.93 -16.15 -10.24
N PRO A 396 18.25 -15.95 -10.10
CA PRO A 396 18.94 -14.81 -10.71
C PRO A 396 18.64 -14.75 -12.21
N VAL A 397 18.40 -13.55 -12.72
CA VAL A 397 18.25 -13.28 -14.16
C VAL A 397 19.57 -12.75 -14.72
N GLN A 398 19.75 -12.88 -16.04
CA GLN A 398 20.94 -12.34 -16.69
C GLN A 398 20.99 -10.82 -16.55
N ASN A 399 22.16 -10.27 -16.19
CA ASN A 399 22.37 -8.84 -15.92
C ASN A 399 21.37 -8.28 -14.89
N GLU A 400 21.14 -9.03 -13.81
CA GLU A 400 20.15 -8.69 -12.78
C GLU A 400 20.34 -7.30 -12.17
N GLU A 401 21.59 -6.80 -12.13
CA GLU A 401 21.95 -5.46 -11.65
C GLU A 401 21.32 -4.34 -12.48
N ARG A 402 20.94 -4.60 -13.74
CA ARG A 402 20.33 -3.64 -14.65
C ARG A 402 18.80 -3.68 -14.62
N TRP A 403 18.20 -4.70 -13.99
CA TRP A 403 16.76 -4.79 -13.87
C TRP A 403 16.22 -3.78 -12.87
N HIS A 404 15.20 -3.02 -13.27
CA HIS A 404 14.64 -1.96 -12.44
C HIS A 404 13.69 -2.51 -11.40
N VAL A 405 13.62 -1.82 -10.25
CA VAL A 405 12.58 -2.00 -9.24
C VAL A 405 11.52 -0.93 -9.46
N LEU A 406 10.28 -1.32 -9.62
CA LEU A 406 9.18 -0.39 -9.79
C LEU A 406 8.17 -0.57 -8.65
N GLY A 407 7.79 0.54 -8.01
CA GLY A 407 6.70 0.62 -7.03
C GLY A 407 5.67 1.64 -7.44
N GLN A 408 4.40 1.25 -7.45
CA GLN A 408 3.27 2.14 -7.70
C GLN A 408 2.33 2.05 -6.49
N PHE A 409 1.92 3.18 -5.95
CA PHE A 409 1.16 3.28 -4.70
C PHE A 409 0.30 4.55 -4.68
N SER A 410 -0.61 4.65 -3.72
CA SER A 410 -1.52 5.79 -3.56
C SER A 410 -1.24 6.62 -2.30
N SER A 411 -0.30 6.20 -1.44
CA SER A 411 0.09 6.92 -0.23
C SER A 411 1.57 6.73 0.06
N ILE A 412 2.18 7.72 0.69
CA ILE A 412 3.61 7.75 1.01
C ILE A 412 3.79 8.11 2.47
N GLY A 413 4.46 7.23 3.21
CA GLY A 413 4.85 7.48 4.58
C GLY A 413 6.23 8.11 4.72
N SER A 414 6.63 8.42 5.96
CA SER A 414 7.96 8.92 6.26
C SER A 414 9.02 7.81 6.17
N MET A 415 10.07 8.05 5.39
CA MET A 415 11.15 7.08 5.15
C MET A 415 12.44 7.47 5.82
N GLY A 416 12.48 8.66 6.45
CA GLY A 416 13.67 9.23 7.06
C GLY A 416 14.30 10.35 6.23
N LEU A 417 15.34 10.98 6.79
CA LEU A 417 15.93 12.21 6.26
C LEU A 417 16.66 12.01 4.91
N ASP A 418 17.03 10.80 4.56
CA ASP A 418 17.74 10.50 3.32
C ASP A 418 17.46 9.07 2.82
N LYS A 419 17.83 8.80 1.56
CA LYS A 419 17.62 7.51 0.89
C LYS A 419 18.32 6.33 1.55
N THR A 420 19.39 6.57 2.32
CA THR A 420 20.20 5.50 2.94
C THR A 420 19.54 4.91 4.18
N LYS A 421 18.46 5.53 4.66
CA LYS A 421 17.66 4.99 5.75
C LYS A 421 16.84 3.80 5.26
N TRP A 422 15.61 3.69 5.59
CA TRP A 422 14.76 2.54 5.32
C TRP A 422 14.65 2.17 3.83
N LEU A 423 14.47 3.17 2.93
CA LEU A 423 14.17 2.88 1.52
C LEU A 423 15.27 2.07 0.84
N ALA A 424 16.54 2.52 0.90
CA ALA A 424 17.66 1.82 0.29
C ALA A 424 18.23 0.71 1.19
N ALA A 425 18.29 0.96 2.52
CA ALA A 425 18.90 0.02 3.45
C ALA A 425 18.11 -1.28 3.64
N GLU A 426 16.77 -1.20 3.60
CA GLU A 426 15.89 -2.33 3.90
C GLU A 426 15.01 -2.71 2.73
N PHE A 427 14.17 -1.78 2.25
CA PHE A 427 13.10 -2.09 1.30
C PHE A 427 13.64 -2.37 -0.10
N GLN A 428 14.53 -1.54 -0.63
CA GLN A 428 15.16 -1.79 -1.93
C GLN A 428 15.93 -3.12 -1.96
N ARG A 429 16.64 -3.44 -0.89
CA ARG A 429 17.32 -4.75 -0.78
C ARG A 429 16.36 -5.91 -0.88
N THR A 430 15.16 -5.78 -0.30
CA THR A 430 14.11 -6.77 -0.44
C THR A 430 13.65 -6.88 -1.88
N LEU A 431 13.30 -5.76 -2.50
CA LEU A 431 12.76 -5.74 -3.86
C LEU A 431 13.79 -6.20 -4.92
N THR A 432 15.09 -6.08 -4.63
CA THR A 432 16.17 -6.53 -5.53
C THR A 432 16.59 -7.99 -5.31
N THR A 433 16.04 -8.69 -4.33
CA THR A 433 16.37 -10.09 -4.06
C THR A 433 15.91 -11.01 -5.19
N LEU A 434 16.80 -11.83 -5.74
CA LEU A 434 16.49 -12.90 -6.69
C LEU A 434 17.33 -14.15 -6.36
N GLY A 435 16.68 -15.16 -5.77
CA GLY A 435 17.33 -16.41 -5.36
C GLY A 435 18.28 -16.27 -4.18
N LYS A 436 18.77 -17.40 -3.67
CA LYS A 436 19.68 -17.47 -2.50
C LYS A 436 21.10 -16.95 -2.80
N ALA A 437 21.54 -17.10 -4.05
CA ALA A 437 22.85 -16.64 -4.50
C ALA A 437 22.83 -15.17 -4.97
N GLY A 438 21.65 -14.56 -4.99
CA GLY A 438 21.46 -13.17 -5.41
C GLY A 438 22.32 -12.23 -4.56
N LYS A 439 23.20 -11.49 -5.20
CA LYS A 439 23.89 -10.37 -4.55
C LYS A 439 22.84 -9.38 -4.11
N SER A 440 22.90 -8.92 -2.87
CA SER A 440 22.07 -7.78 -2.42
C SER A 440 22.48 -6.57 -3.26
N LEU A 441 21.73 -6.32 -4.33
CA LEU A 441 22.08 -5.32 -5.32
C LEU A 441 21.61 -3.94 -4.85
N ALA A 442 22.48 -3.26 -4.14
CA ALA A 442 22.46 -1.80 -4.09
C ALA A 442 23.35 -1.25 -5.22
N SER A 443 23.22 -1.81 -6.44
CA SER A 443 23.96 -1.32 -7.60
C SER A 443 23.44 0.05 -8.00
N PRO A 444 24.31 1.02 -8.32
CA PRO A 444 23.90 2.29 -8.92
C PRO A 444 23.11 2.12 -10.23
N GLU A 445 23.28 0.99 -10.90
CA GLU A 445 22.60 0.66 -12.16
C GLU A 445 21.16 0.19 -11.94
N THR A 446 20.83 -0.37 -10.75
CA THR A 446 19.45 -0.75 -10.42
C THR A 446 18.66 0.49 -10.06
N GLN A 447 17.88 0.98 -11.00
CA GLN A 447 17.02 2.13 -10.79
C GLN A 447 15.79 1.72 -9.99
N MET A 448 15.38 2.60 -9.08
CA MET A 448 14.09 2.55 -8.40
C MET A 448 13.16 3.56 -9.06
N LEU A 449 12.05 3.08 -9.62
CA LEU A 449 11.04 3.85 -10.31
C LEU A 449 9.79 3.89 -9.45
N LEU A 450 9.40 5.06 -8.95
CA LEU A 450 8.27 5.22 -8.05
C LEU A 450 7.14 5.95 -8.78
N VAL A 451 6.05 5.25 -9.05
CA VAL A 451 4.88 5.82 -9.74
C VAL A 451 3.89 6.36 -8.72
N TYR A 452 3.71 7.66 -8.75
CA TYR A 452 2.77 8.40 -7.90
C TYR A 452 2.13 9.54 -8.70
N PRO A 453 0.81 9.83 -8.56
CA PRO A 453 0.18 10.88 -9.34
C PRO A 453 0.74 12.27 -9.06
N SER A 454 0.98 13.02 -10.13
CA SER A 454 1.31 14.45 -10.05
C SER A 454 0.06 15.29 -9.77
N VAL A 455 0.24 16.55 -9.39
CA VAL A 455 -0.87 17.52 -9.25
C VAL A 455 -1.70 17.58 -10.54
N GLU A 456 -1.06 17.55 -11.70
CA GLU A 456 -1.73 17.59 -13.00
C GLU A 456 -2.53 16.30 -13.27
N ASN A 457 -1.99 15.12 -12.91
CA ASN A 457 -2.75 13.87 -13.01
C ASN A 457 -4.06 13.95 -12.22
N VAL A 458 -4.01 14.47 -10.97
CA VAL A 458 -5.20 14.60 -10.13
C VAL A 458 -6.16 15.65 -10.71
N ARG A 459 -5.67 16.82 -11.08
CA ARG A 459 -6.48 17.93 -11.60
C ARG A 459 -7.27 17.54 -12.86
N THR A 460 -6.65 16.77 -13.76
CA THR A 460 -7.26 16.34 -15.03
C THR A 460 -7.96 14.99 -14.98
N SER A 461 -8.06 14.40 -13.77
CA SER A 461 -8.69 13.09 -13.59
C SER A 461 -10.21 13.12 -13.78
N LEU A 462 -10.82 11.93 -13.87
CA LEU A 462 -12.28 11.74 -13.95
C LEU A 462 -13.02 12.36 -12.76
N GLU A 463 -12.42 12.31 -11.58
CA GLU A 463 -13.01 12.87 -10.34
C GLU A 463 -12.59 14.34 -10.12
N GLY A 464 -11.57 14.82 -10.84
CA GLY A 464 -10.92 16.09 -10.52
C GLY A 464 -10.15 16.04 -9.20
N TYR A 465 -10.00 17.18 -8.52
CA TYR A 465 -9.30 17.28 -7.23
C TYR A 465 -9.81 16.34 -6.14
N PRO A 466 -11.10 16.01 -6.04
CA PRO A 466 -11.60 15.00 -5.08
C PRO A 466 -10.91 13.64 -5.16
N ALA A 467 -10.36 13.24 -6.32
CA ALA A 467 -9.54 12.03 -6.44
C ALA A 467 -8.35 12.04 -5.47
N GLY A 468 -7.79 13.22 -5.23
CA GLY A 468 -6.65 13.43 -4.35
C GLY A 468 -6.92 13.12 -2.88
N GLY A 469 -8.19 13.07 -2.44
CA GLY A 469 -8.57 12.62 -1.10
C GLY A 469 -8.22 11.15 -0.81
N SER A 470 -8.01 10.34 -1.85
CA SER A 470 -7.55 8.95 -1.74
C SER A 470 -6.05 8.78 -1.95
N LEU A 471 -5.31 9.90 -2.04
CA LEU A 471 -3.87 9.96 -2.30
C LEU A 471 -3.16 10.73 -1.17
N PRO A 472 -3.19 10.24 0.08
CA PRO A 472 -2.60 10.95 1.20
C PRO A 472 -1.06 10.94 1.12
N TYR A 473 -0.51 12.10 0.92
CA TYR A 473 0.89 12.47 1.08
C TYR A 473 0.90 13.90 1.61
N SER A 474 1.22 14.07 2.89
CA SER A 474 1.15 15.36 3.55
C SER A 474 2.35 16.24 3.22
N ILE A 475 2.17 17.57 3.29
CA ILE A 475 3.27 18.52 3.11
C ILE A 475 4.35 18.34 4.17
N GLN A 476 3.96 18.01 5.40
CA GLN A 476 4.88 17.79 6.51
C GLN A 476 5.81 16.61 6.23
N THR A 477 5.26 15.51 5.69
CA THR A 477 6.05 14.33 5.31
C THR A 477 6.89 14.63 4.07
N ALA A 478 6.33 15.30 3.07
CA ALA A 478 7.03 15.63 1.82
C ALA A 478 8.26 16.50 2.05
N GLN A 479 8.14 17.53 2.91
CA GLN A 479 9.24 18.45 3.22
C GLN A 479 10.42 17.77 3.94
N LYS A 480 10.15 16.71 4.71
CA LYS A 480 11.21 15.93 5.40
C LYS A 480 11.98 15.02 4.44
N GLN A 481 11.47 14.74 3.25
CA GLN A 481 12.03 13.76 2.31
C GLN A 481 12.00 14.22 0.85
N LEU A 482 12.36 15.48 0.59
CA LEU A 482 12.44 16.05 -0.76
C LEU A 482 13.33 15.23 -1.72
N TRP A 483 14.33 14.53 -1.16
CA TRP A 483 15.19 13.61 -1.90
C TRP A 483 14.40 12.50 -2.64
N LEU A 484 13.19 12.15 -2.17
CA LEU A 484 12.34 11.13 -2.78
C LEU A 484 11.78 11.58 -4.14
N HIS A 485 11.62 12.88 -4.35
CA HIS A 485 11.01 13.43 -5.56
C HIS A 485 11.78 13.10 -6.84
N SER A 486 13.10 12.87 -6.75
CA SER A 486 13.92 12.44 -7.88
C SER A 486 13.63 11.02 -8.40
N TYR A 487 12.82 10.25 -7.68
CA TYR A 487 12.41 8.89 -8.08
C TYR A 487 11.01 8.87 -8.70
N PHE A 488 10.27 9.98 -8.68
CA PHE A 488 8.86 10.00 -9.06
C PHE A 488 8.64 9.97 -10.57
N HIS A 489 7.63 9.17 -10.92
CA HIS A 489 7.09 9.01 -12.26
C HIS A 489 5.58 9.26 -12.21
N GLY A 490 5.03 9.89 -13.25
CA GLY A 490 3.61 10.20 -13.36
C GLY A 490 2.74 8.94 -13.51
N TRP A 491 1.46 9.09 -13.20
CA TRP A 491 0.48 8.07 -13.50
C TRP A 491 0.07 8.16 -14.97
N HIS A 492 0.45 7.16 -15.75
CA HIS A 492 0.05 6.98 -17.15
C HIS A 492 -0.40 5.54 -17.35
N ALA A 493 -1.58 5.34 -17.90
CA ALA A 493 -2.20 4.04 -18.09
C ALA A 493 -3.06 4.02 -19.36
N ASP A 494 -2.51 4.54 -20.47
CA ASP A 494 -3.17 4.60 -21.77
C ASP A 494 -3.43 3.20 -22.32
N VAL A 495 -2.49 2.27 -22.06
CA VAL A 495 -2.64 0.85 -22.42
C VAL A 495 -3.91 0.23 -21.86
N THR A 496 -4.39 0.69 -20.71
CA THR A 496 -5.63 0.24 -20.07
C THR A 496 -6.76 1.27 -20.12
N GLY A 497 -6.53 2.42 -20.80
CA GLY A 497 -7.47 3.54 -20.89
C GLY A 497 -7.76 4.24 -19.56
N ARG A 498 -6.85 4.12 -18.57
CA ARG A 498 -7.07 4.56 -17.19
C ARG A 498 -6.17 5.72 -16.75
N SER A 499 -5.53 6.43 -17.69
CA SER A 499 -4.68 7.59 -17.36
C SER A 499 -5.42 8.64 -16.53
N ASN A 500 -6.72 8.82 -16.76
CA ASN A 500 -7.56 9.76 -16.00
C ASN A 500 -8.32 9.12 -14.82
N ALA A 501 -8.19 7.80 -14.58
CA ALA A 501 -8.74 7.12 -13.42
C ALA A 501 -7.63 6.96 -12.37
N MET A 502 -7.63 7.82 -11.34
CA MET A 502 -6.51 7.86 -10.38
C MET A 502 -6.28 6.51 -9.70
N PRO A 503 -5.00 6.11 -9.53
CA PRO A 503 -4.69 4.81 -8.98
C PRO A 503 -4.94 4.74 -7.48
N HIS A 504 -5.80 3.81 -7.07
CA HIS A 504 -5.83 3.33 -5.69
C HIS A 504 -5.32 1.90 -5.58
N ILE A 505 -4.98 1.27 -6.70
CA ILE A 505 -4.17 0.05 -6.78
C ILE A 505 -2.77 0.30 -6.21
N LYS A 506 -2.11 -0.73 -5.65
CA LYS A 506 -0.70 -0.69 -5.27
C LYS A 506 -0.01 -1.93 -5.82
N THR A 507 1.06 -1.69 -6.56
CA THR A 507 1.83 -2.75 -7.21
C THR A 507 3.32 -2.54 -7.03
N TYR A 508 4.04 -3.65 -6.94
CA TYR A 508 5.51 -3.66 -6.94
C TYR A 508 5.97 -4.76 -7.90
N MET A 509 7.07 -4.50 -8.59
CA MET A 509 7.60 -5.45 -9.57
C MET A 509 9.09 -5.28 -9.79
N ARG A 510 9.72 -6.31 -10.35
CA ARG A 510 11.07 -6.26 -10.89
C ARG A 510 10.98 -6.44 -12.39
N VAL A 511 11.43 -5.44 -13.16
CA VAL A 511 11.25 -5.38 -14.62
C VAL A 511 12.59 -5.30 -15.34
N SER A 512 12.69 -5.93 -16.51
CA SER A 512 13.88 -5.90 -17.36
C SER A 512 14.20 -4.50 -17.88
N PRO A 513 15.46 -4.19 -18.28
CA PRO A 513 15.85 -2.86 -18.75
C PRO A 513 15.06 -2.37 -19.97
N ASP A 514 14.55 -3.27 -20.80
CA ASP A 514 13.72 -2.99 -21.98
C ASP A 514 12.21 -3.00 -21.68
N PHE A 515 11.82 -3.25 -20.40
CA PHE A 515 10.44 -3.32 -19.93
C PHE A 515 9.57 -4.38 -20.62
N THR A 516 10.19 -5.46 -21.10
CA THR A 516 9.48 -6.56 -21.78
C THR A 516 9.28 -7.81 -20.93
N GLN A 517 9.97 -7.90 -19.78
CA GLN A 517 9.96 -9.07 -18.90
C GLN A 517 9.82 -8.66 -17.44
N LEU A 518 9.08 -9.46 -16.64
CA LEU A 518 9.05 -9.33 -15.18
C LEU A 518 9.71 -10.53 -14.53
N ALA A 519 10.56 -10.29 -13.53
CA ALA A 519 11.06 -11.33 -12.65
C ALA A 519 10.03 -11.73 -11.58
N TRP A 520 9.17 -10.80 -11.19
CA TRP A 520 8.04 -11.00 -10.29
C TRP A 520 7.09 -9.80 -10.32
N PHE A 521 5.85 -10.02 -9.88
CA PHE A 521 4.83 -8.97 -9.72
C PHE A 521 4.07 -9.17 -8.42
N LEU A 522 3.71 -8.08 -7.76
CA LEU A 522 2.94 -8.07 -6.52
C LEU A 522 1.82 -7.03 -6.62
N VAL A 523 0.58 -7.43 -6.34
CA VAL A 523 -0.54 -6.54 -6.03
C VAL A 523 -0.89 -6.64 -4.56
N THR A 524 -1.06 -5.51 -3.88
CA THR A 524 -1.21 -5.46 -2.42
C THR A 524 -2.01 -4.26 -1.96
N SER A 525 -2.49 -4.29 -0.73
CA SER A 525 -3.01 -3.12 -0.04
C SER A 525 -1.90 -2.19 0.48
N ALA A 526 -0.67 -2.69 0.63
CA ALA A 526 0.45 -1.98 1.25
C ALA A 526 0.98 -0.82 0.41
N ASN A 527 0.87 0.40 0.93
CA ASN A 527 1.47 1.61 0.39
C ASN A 527 2.98 1.69 0.71
N LEU A 528 3.66 2.71 0.20
CA LEU A 528 5.08 2.91 0.45
C LEU A 528 5.29 3.52 1.84
N SER A 529 5.29 2.69 2.89
CA SER A 529 5.49 3.10 4.27
C SER A 529 6.11 2.02 5.16
N LYS A 530 6.83 2.44 6.20
CA LYS A 530 7.33 1.55 7.26
C LYS A 530 6.18 0.88 8.03
N ALA A 531 5.06 1.56 8.18
CA ALA A 531 3.89 1.03 8.89
C ALA A 531 3.32 -0.21 8.21
N ALA A 532 3.26 -0.18 6.87
CA ALA A 532 2.75 -1.28 6.05
C ALA A 532 3.74 -2.43 5.92
N TRP A 533 5.02 -2.12 5.65
CA TRP A 533 6.04 -3.11 5.29
C TRP A 533 6.90 -3.57 6.45
N GLY A 534 6.90 -2.82 7.54
CA GLY A 534 7.81 -3.01 8.67
C GLY A 534 9.14 -2.28 8.51
N ALA A 535 9.80 -2.11 9.65
CA ALA A 535 11.16 -1.57 9.74
C ALA A 535 11.96 -2.35 10.76
N LEU A 536 13.25 -2.54 10.49
CA LEU A 536 14.16 -3.22 11.37
C LEU A 536 14.51 -2.35 12.57
N GLU A 537 14.52 -2.96 13.75
CA GLU A 537 14.86 -2.36 15.04
C GLU A 537 15.96 -3.16 15.74
N LYS A 538 16.52 -2.63 16.82
CA LYS A 538 17.46 -3.32 17.71
C LYS A 538 18.64 -3.96 16.94
N ASN A 539 19.34 -3.17 16.15
CA ASN A 539 20.45 -3.66 15.34
C ASN A 539 20.06 -4.83 14.41
N ASN A 540 18.89 -4.73 13.78
CA ASN A 540 18.34 -5.70 12.82
C ASN A 540 17.96 -7.07 13.43
N THR A 541 17.79 -7.17 14.75
CA THR A 541 17.35 -8.42 15.41
C THR A 541 15.85 -8.52 15.57
N GLN A 542 15.12 -7.47 15.19
CA GLN A 542 13.67 -7.38 15.31
C GLN A 542 13.12 -6.59 14.12
N ILE A 543 11.96 -6.98 13.62
CA ILE A 543 11.17 -6.15 12.71
C ILE A 543 9.90 -5.68 13.42
N MET A 544 9.56 -4.40 13.30
CA MET A 544 8.30 -3.83 13.76
C MET A 544 7.38 -3.58 12.58
N VAL A 545 6.19 -4.16 12.58
CA VAL A 545 5.10 -3.90 11.63
C VAL A 545 3.96 -3.24 12.39
N ARG A 546 3.33 -2.21 11.82
CA ARG A 546 2.28 -1.44 12.52
C ARG A 546 0.87 -1.79 12.03
N SER A 547 0.71 -2.12 10.75
CA SER A 547 -0.59 -2.27 10.10
C SER A 547 -0.87 -3.70 9.65
N TYR A 548 -2.16 -4.03 9.53
CA TYR A 548 -2.58 -5.19 8.74
C TYR A 548 -2.60 -4.81 7.27
N GLU A 549 -1.89 -5.56 6.43
CA GLU A 549 -1.89 -5.46 4.98
C GLU A 549 -1.95 -6.85 4.36
N LEU A 550 -2.44 -6.94 3.13
CA LEU A 550 -2.49 -8.20 2.40
C LEU A 550 -2.31 -7.99 0.90
N GLY A 551 -1.59 -8.92 0.27
CA GLY A 551 -1.36 -8.93 -1.16
C GLY A 551 -1.00 -10.31 -1.66
N VAL A 552 -0.92 -10.45 -2.99
CA VAL A 552 -0.52 -11.67 -3.67
C VAL A 552 0.68 -11.42 -4.56
N LEU A 553 1.68 -12.29 -4.42
CA LEU A 553 2.91 -12.28 -5.19
C LEU A 553 2.84 -13.33 -6.29
N TYR A 554 3.09 -12.90 -7.52
CA TYR A 554 3.22 -13.73 -8.70
C TYR A 554 4.69 -13.99 -8.97
N LEU A 555 5.08 -15.26 -8.95
CA LEU A 555 6.41 -15.72 -9.30
C LEU A 555 6.34 -16.59 -10.55
N PRO A 556 7.17 -16.36 -11.57
CA PRO A 556 7.14 -17.12 -12.82
C PRO A 556 7.27 -18.63 -12.60
N SER A 557 8.04 -19.06 -11.60
CA SER A 557 8.22 -20.47 -11.23
C SER A 557 6.92 -21.20 -10.91
N ALA A 558 5.95 -20.53 -10.30
CA ALA A 558 4.63 -21.11 -10.00
C ALA A 558 3.75 -21.32 -11.25
N PHE A 559 4.15 -20.71 -12.37
CA PHE A 559 3.47 -20.79 -13.68
C PHE A 559 4.31 -21.54 -14.73
N ASN A 560 5.35 -22.28 -14.30
CA ASN A 560 6.28 -22.98 -15.17
C ASN A 560 7.00 -22.05 -16.17
N MET A 561 7.32 -20.84 -15.76
CA MET A 561 8.01 -19.81 -16.53
C MET A 561 9.29 -19.37 -15.83
N SER A 562 10.26 -18.82 -16.58
CA SER A 562 11.46 -18.19 -16.01
C SER A 562 11.25 -16.70 -15.68
N THR A 563 10.50 -16.01 -16.53
CA THR A 563 10.07 -14.62 -16.41
C THR A 563 8.67 -14.50 -16.97
N PHE A 564 7.94 -13.45 -16.62
CA PHE A 564 6.67 -13.13 -17.28
C PHE A 564 6.91 -12.16 -18.43
N PRO A 565 6.54 -12.49 -19.67
CA PRO A 565 6.52 -11.51 -20.75
C PRO A 565 5.46 -10.43 -20.45
N VAL A 566 5.77 -9.18 -20.83
CA VAL A 566 4.87 -8.03 -20.69
C VAL A 566 4.35 -7.63 -22.07
N GLU A 567 3.04 -7.47 -22.19
CA GLU A 567 2.43 -6.94 -23.39
C GLU A 567 2.38 -5.41 -23.34
N LYS A 568 2.94 -4.77 -24.37
CA LYS A 568 3.02 -3.29 -24.42
C LYS A 568 1.80 -2.63 -25.07
N ASN A 569 0.95 -3.40 -25.78
CA ASN A 569 0.10 -2.79 -26.78
C ASN A 569 -1.41 -2.94 -26.60
N VAL A 570 -1.93 -3.82 -25.78
CA VAL A 570 -3.39 -3.97 -25.67
C VAL A 570 -3.83 -4.59 -24.36
N PHE A 571 -4.68 -3.90 -23.64
CA PHE A 571 -5.52 -4.50 -22.62
C PHE A 571 -6.99 -4.50 -23.16
N PRO A 572 -7.76 -5.59 -23.04
CA PRO A 572 -7.40 -6.84 -22.36
C PRO A 572 -6.45 -7.70 -23.17
N ALA A 573 -5.49 -8.31 -22.49
CA ALA A 573 -4.71 -9.39 -23.09
C ALA A 573 -5.68 -10.44 -23.67
N SER A 574 -5.38 -10.95 -24.85
CA SER A 574 -6.20 -12.05 -25.39
C SER A 574 -6.17 -13.21 -24.38
N SER A 575 -7.28 -13.91 -24.19
CA SER A 575 -7.40 -15.05 -23.26
C SER A 575 -6.37 -16.17 -23.48
N SER A 576 -5.65 -16.13 -24.60
CA SER A 576 -4.55 -17.03 -24.95
C SER A 576 -3.15 -16.46 -24.66
N SER A 577 -3.03 -15.19 -24.26
CA SER A 577 -1.74 -14.55 -24.02
C SER A 577 -1.12 -15.04 -22.71
N LYS A 578 0.17 -15.44 -22.80
CA LYS A 578 1.00 -15.71 -21.61
C LYS A 578 1.60 -14.44 -21.01
N CYS A 579 1.31 -13.27 -21.61
CA CYS A 579 1.82 -11.99 -21.13
C CYS A 579 1.14 -11.59 -19.82
N PHE A 580 1.94 -11.02 -18.91
CA PHE A 580 1.40 -10.51 -17.65
C PHE A 580 0.73 -9.14 -17.88
N PRO A 581 -0.52 -8.95 -17.42
CA PRO A 581 -1.28 -7.71 -17.66
C PRO A 581 -0.88 -6.63 -16.66
N VAL A 582 0.18 -5.87 -16.96
CA VAL A 582 0.59 -4.72 -16.15
C VAL A 582 -0.45 -3.60 -16.28
N PRO A 583 -0.95 -3.02 -15.16
CA PRO A 583 -2.11 -2.13 -15.18
C PRO A 583 -1.84 -0.69 -15.65
N PHE A 584 -0.60 -0.34 -16.00
CA PHE A 584 -0.17 1.00 -16.44
C PHE A 584 0.98 0.90 -17.44
N ASP A 585 1.31 2.04 -18.06
CA ASP A 585 2.27 2.10 -19.14
C ASP A 585 3.70 1.83 -18.68
N LEU A 586 4.44 1.05 -19.48
CA LEU A 586 5.86 0.78 -19.30
C LEU A 586 6.65 1.17 -20.56
N PRO A 587 7.79 1.89 -20.43
CA PRO A 587 8.38 2.45 -19.21
C PRO A 587 7.52 3.55 -18.58
N PRO A 588 7.55 3.73 -17.25
CA PRO A 588 6.88 4.84 -16.62
C PRO A 588 7.57 6.17 -16.98
N GLN A 589 6.78 7.23 -17.14
CA GLN A 589 7.28 8.54 -17.51
C GLN A 589 7.77 9.30 -16.26
N HIS A 590 9.05 9.66 -16.24
CA HIS A 590 9.63 10.48 -15.16
C HIS A 590 8.96 11.85 -15.11
N TYR A 591 8.80 12.40 -13.91
CA TYR A 591 8.29 13.77 -13.74
C TYR A 591 9.14 14.77 -14.53
N SER A 592 8.49 15.64 -15.26
CA SER A 592 9.11 16.82 -15.87
C SER A 592 9.53 17.82 -14.77
N SER A 593 10.37 18.79 -15.13
CA SER A 593 10.82 19.83 -14.19
C SER A 593 9.68 20.73 -13.66
N LYS A 594 8.49 20.67 -14.27
CA LYS A 594 7.30 21.43 -13.88
C LYS A 594 6.32 20.62 -13.04
N GLU A 595 6.44 19.30 -13.06
CA GLU A 595 5.53 18.43 -12.31
C GLU A 595 5.93 18.34 -10.84
N GLN A 596 4.91 18.29 -9.99
CA GLN A 596 5.03 18.12 -8.56
C GLN A 596 4.13 16.98 -8.11
N PRO A 597 4.54 16.19 -7.10
CA PRO A 597 3.69 15.17 -6.55
C PRO A 597 2.44 15.79 -5.94
N TRP A 598 1.32 15.09 -6.03
CA TRP A 598 0.11 15.50 -5.34
C TRP A 598 0.35 15.52 -3.82
N ILE A 599 0.01 16.64 -3.18
CA ILE A 599 0.04 16.87 -1.72
C ILE A 599 -1.37 17.19 -1.27
N TRP A 600 -1.99 16.31 -0.49
CA TRP A 600 -3.42 16.40 -0.22
C TRP A 600 -3.86 17.55 0.70
N ASN A 601 -2.97 18.03 1.57
CA ASN A 601 -3.27 19.02 2.61
C ASN A 601 -2.72 20.44 2.32
N ILE A 602 -2.54 20.78 1.04
CA ILE A 602 -2.27 22.14 0.59
C ILE A 602 -3.31 22.57 -0.45
N PRO A 603 -3.61 23.88 -0.58
CA PRO A 603 -4.58 24.38 -1.56
C PRO A 603 -4.02 24.39 -2.99
N TYR A 604 -4.90 24.11 -3.96
CA TYR A 604 -4.66 24.27 -5.41
C TYR A 604 -5.79 25.11 -6.00
N THR A 605 -5.56 26.43 -6.11
CA THR A 605 -6.57 27.43 -6.50
C THR A 605 -6.24 28.13 -7.82
N GLN A 606 -5.07 27.89 -8.41
CA GLN A 606 -4.62 28.60 -9.61
C GLN A 606 -5.27 28.09 -10.90
N ALA A 607 -5.57 26.80 -10.97
CA ALA A 607 -6.21 26.18 -12.11
C ALA A 607 -7.39 25.32 -11.65
N PRO A 608 -8.57 25.43 -12.28
CA PRO A 608 -9.69 24.55 -11.96
C PRO A 608 -9.41 23.12 -12.45
N ASP A 609 -10.07 22.15 -11.80
CA ASP A 609 -10.07 20.76 -12.24
C ASP A 609 -11.01 20.52 -13.45
N THR A 610 -11.19 19.26 -13.85
CA THR A 610 -12.09 18.86 -14.94
C THR A 610 -13.55 19.25 -14.72
N HIS A 611 -13.95 19.58 -13.50
CA HIS A 611 -15.30 19.97 -13.10
C HIS A 611 -15.43 21.46 -12.77
N GLY A 612 -14.36 22.22 -12.96
CA GLY A 612 -14.34 23.66 -12.66
C GLY A 612 -14.12 24.00 -11.18
N ASN A 613 -13.75 23.00 -10.34
CA ASN A 613 -13.52 23.22 -8.93
C ASN A 613 -12.05 23.52 -8.63
N VAL A 614 -11.82 24.14 -7.46
CA VAL A 614 -10.49 24.30 -6.85
C VAL A 614 -10.38 23.42 -5.62
N TRP A 615 -9.16 23.14 -5.20
CA TRP A 615 -8.91 22.35 -3.99
C TRP A 615 -8.51 23.24 -2.83
N VAL A 616 -9.27 23.17 -1.75
CA VAL A 616 -8.94 23.79 -0.46
C VAL A 616 -9.11 22.70 0.60
N PRO A 617 -8.04 22.23 1.22
CA PRO A 617 -8.14 21.23 2.28
C PRO A 617 -8.90 21.80 3.48
N SER A 618 -9.78 20.98 4.09
CA SER A 618 -10.59 21.33 5.27
C SER A 618 -9.80 21.17 6.57
#